data_d6b841b2cac9f70d46c42307566a09b5
#
_entry.id   d6b841b2cac9f70d46c42307566a09b5
#
_cell.length_a   1.000
_cell.length_b   1.000
_cell.length_c   1.000
_cell.angle_alpha   90.00
_cell.angle_beta   90.00
_cell.angle_gamma   90.00
#
_symmetry.space_group_name_H-M   'P 1'
#
loop_
_entity.id
_entity.type
_entity.pdbx_description
1 polymer ?
#
loop_
_entity_poly.entity_id
_entity_poly.type
_entity_poly.pdbx_seq_one_letter_code
_entity_poly.pdbx_strand_id
1 'polypeptide(L)'
;MAKILIVDDEDNIRLFYSEELRDEGYEVVTAEDGYELIDKIRSDSPDLIILDIKMTGYNGLDLLQEIRREFYDLPVILCSAYSSYKDEGKSISANAYVVKSSDLTDLKKKVKRSLEENIPAPE
;
A
#
# COMPACT_ATOMS: atom_id res chain seq x y z
N MET A 1 -17.48 -1.02 -1.81
CA MET A 1 -16.43 0.03 -1.86
C MET A 1 -15.15 -0.54 -1.28
N ALA A 2 -14.06 -0.48 -2.03
CA ALA A 2 -12.80 -1.01 -1.55
C ALA A 2 -12.19 -0.09 -0.49
N LYS A 3 -11.56 -0.68 0.51
CA LYS A 3 -10.88 0.03 1.59
C LYS A 3 -9.38 -0.05 1.37
N ILE A 4 -8.70 1.08 1.36
CA ILE A 4 -7.26 1.18 1.17
C ILE A 4 -6.61 1.67 2.47
N LEU A 5 -5.57 0.97 2.91
CA LEU A 5 -4.74 1.41 4.04
C LEU A 5 -3.47 2.04 3.47
N ILE A 6 -3.20 3.28 3.84
CA ILE A 6 -1.98 4.00 3.45
C ILE A 6 -1.05 4.06 4.66
N VAL A 7 0.16 3.52 4.51
CA VAL A 7 1.18 3.50 5.56
C VAL A 7 2.36 4.35 5.11
N ASP A 8 2.52 5.52 5.72
CA ASP A 8 3.55 6.49 5.35
C ASP A 8 3.78 7.42 6.55
N ASP A 9 5.03 7.75 6.86
CA ASP A 9 5.35 8.61 7.99
C ASP A 9 5.24 10.11 7.68
N GLU A 10 5.01 10.48 6.43
CA GLU A 10 4.85 11.88 6.03
C GLU A 10 3.36 12.28 6.06
N ASP A 11 3.01 13.23 6.92
CA ASP A 11 1.63 13.70 7.05
C ASP A 11 1.06 14.21 5.73
N ASN A 12 1.86 14.97 4.98
CA ASN A 12 1.43 15.55 3.71
C ASN A 12 1.10 14.48 2.67
N ILE A 13 1.88 13.42 2.62
CA ILE A 13 1.64 12.30 1.70
C ILE A 13 0.36 11.57 2.08
N ARG A 14 0.18 11.27 3.37
CA ARG A 14 -1.06 10.61 3.82
C ARG A 14 -2.29 11.43 3.47
N LEU A 15 -2.23 12.73 3.69
CA LEU A 15 -3.35 13.63 3.40
C LEU A 15 -3.63 13.69 1.90
N PHE A 16 -2.61 13.95 1.09
CA PHE A 16 -2.74 14.08 -0.36
C PHE A 16 -3.27 12.81 -1.00
N TYR A 17 -2.66 11.68 -0.68
CA TYR A 17 -3.05 10.39 -1.24
C TYR A 17 -4.46 10.00 -0.79
N SER A 18 -4.79 10.27 0.47
CA SER A 18 -6.12 9.96 1.00
C SER A 18 -7.20 10.74 0.27
N GLU A 19 -7.01 12.04 0.05
CA GLU A 19 -7.97 12.87 -0.65
C GLU A 19 -8.18 12.40 -2.09
N GLU A 20 -7.09 12.12 -2.80
CA GLU A 20 -7.15 11.69 -4.19
C GLU A 20 -7.81 10.33 -4.35
N LEU A 21 -7.53 9.40 -3.45
CA LEU A 21 -8.13 8.06 -3.52
C LEU A 21 -9.58 8.07 -3.09
N ARG A 22 -9.96 8.90 -2.12
CA ARG A 22 -11.37 9.08 -1.76
C ARG A 22 -12.17 9.64 -2.93
N ASP A 23 -11.57 10.55 -3.70
CA ASP A 23 -12.21 11.11 -4.89
C ASP A 23 -12.45 10.04 -5.96
N GLU A 24 -11.64 8.97 -5.97
CA GLU A 24 -11.86 7.83 -6.87
C GLU A 24 -12.93 6.85 -6.35
N GLY A 25 -13.50 7.12 -5.18
CA GLY A 25 -14.57 6.30 -4.62
C GLY A 25 -14.11 5.25 -3.60
N TYR A 26 -12.85 5.26 -3.20
CA TYR A 26 -12.35 4.32 -2.19
C TYR A 26 -12.57 4.83 -0.77
N GLU A 27 -12.76 3.89 0.17
CA GLU A 27 -12.63 4.19 1.58
C GLU A 27 -11.14 4.16 1.93
N VAL A 28 -10.66 5.11 2.73
CA VAL A 28 -9.24 5.20 3.05
C VAL A 28 -9.03 5.27 4.54
N VAL A 29 -8.12 4.45 5.05
CA VAL A 29 -7.60 4.51 6.42
C VAL A 29 -6.10 4.70 6.33
N THR A 30 -5.49 5.27 7.37
CA THR A 30 -4.07 5.61 7.35
C THR A 30 -3.36 5.12 8.59
N ALA A 31 -2.03 4.89 8.45
CA ALA A 31 -1.13 4.62 9.56
C ALA A 31 0.13 5.45 9.34
N GLU A 32 0.68 6.01 10.41
CA GLU A 32 1.85 6.88 10.33
C GLU A 32 3.18 6.11 10.41
N ASP A 33 3.14 4.84 10.78
CA ASP A 33 4.34 3.99 10.85
C ASP A 33 3.96 2.51 10.86
N GLY A 34 4.95 1.65 11.07
CA GLY A 34 4.74 0.20 11.10
C GLY A 34 4.39 -0.38 12.45
N TYR A 35 4.23 0.47 13.47
CA TYR A 35 3.91 -0.02 14.82
C TYR A 35 2.54 -0.69 14.82
N GLU A 36 2.50 -1.94 15.33
CA GLU A 36 1.27 -2.74 15.38
C GLU A 36 0.54 -2.86 14.02
N LEU A 37 1.29 -2.81 12.92
CA LEU A 37 0.69 -2.82 11.59
C LEU A 37 -0.14 -4.07 11.33
N ILE A 38 0.32 -5.24 11.74
CA ILE A 38 -0.42 -6.49 11.54
C ILE A 38 -1.76 -6.44 12.26
N ASP A 39 -1.77 -5.93 13.50
CA ASP A 39 -3.02 -5.78 14.27
C ASP A 39 -3.97 -4.80 13.60
N LYS A 40 -3.43 -3.72 13.04
CA LYS A 40 -4.24 -2.74 12.32
C LYS A 40 -4.85 -3.34 11.07
N ILE A 41 -4.12 -4.15 10.34
CA ILE A 41 -4.63 -4.85 9.16
C ILE A 41 -5.78 -5.78 9.54
N ARG A 42 -5.62 -6.53 10.63
CA ARG A 42 -6.71 -7.40 11.12
C ARG A 42 -7.94 -6.61 11.51
N SER A 43 -7.74 -5.49 12.20
CA SER A 43 -8.82 -4.65 12.70
C SER A 43 -9.58 -3.94 11.58
N ASP A 44 -8.86 -3.36 10.64
CA ASP A 44 -9.45 -2.54 9.57
C ASP A 44 -9.88 -3.37 8.34
N SER A 45 -9.31 -4.55 8.17
CA SER A 45 -9.58 -5.43 7.03
C SER A 45 -9.50 -4.71 5.69
N PRO A 46 -8.37 -4.06 5.37
CA PRO A 46 -8.27 -3.35 4.09
C PRO A 46 -8.23 -4.32 2.92
N ASP A 47 -8.67 -3.84 1.77
CA ASP A 47 -8.62 -4.60 0.52
C ASP A 47 -7.29 -4.42 -0.21
N LEU A 48 -6.54 -3.39 0.15
CA LEU A 48 -5.25 -3.08 -0.46
C LEU A 48 -4.45 -2.20 0.50
N ILE A 49 -3.12 -2.35 0.49
CA ILE A 49 -2.21 -1.52 1.27
C ILE A 49 -1.28 -0.78 0.33
N ILE A 50 -1.12 0.53 0.57
CA ILE A 50 -0.05 1.34 -0.04
C ILE A 50 0.97 1.55 1.06
N LEU A 51 2.18 1.03 0.86
CA LEU A 51 3.20 0.93 1.90
C LEU A 51 4.46 1.67 1.49
N ASP A 52 4.84 2.67 2.30
CA ASP A 52 6.10 3.38 2.13
C ASP A 52 7.26 2.47 2.54
N ILE A 53 8.37 2.55 1.81
CA ILE A 53 9.56 1.75 2.12
C ILE A 53 10.38 2.37 3.25
N LYS A 54 10.68 3.67 3.14
CA LYS A 54 11.52 4.35 4.13
C LYS A 54 10.68 5.13 5.13
N MET A 55 10.58 4.60 6.34
CA MET A 55 9.92 5.26 7.46
C MET A 55 10.85 5.29 8.66
N THR A 56 10.69 6.31 9.51
CA THR A 56 11.47 6.41 10.75
C THR A 56 11.23 5.17 11.62
N GLY A 57 12.27 4.41 11.89
CA GLY A 57 12.21 3.23 12.73
C GLY A 57 11.67 1.97 12.05
N TYR A 58 11.22 2.05 10.80
CA TYR A 58 10.65 0.90 10.10
C TYR A 58 11.09 0.86 8.65
N ASN A 59 11.23 -0.35 8.11
CA ASN A 59 11.52 -0.55 6.70
C ASN A 59 10.33 -1.26 6.07
N GLY A 60 9.73 -0.63 5.05
CA GLY A 60 8.55 -1.17 4.38
C GLY A 60 8.78 -2.53 3.73
N LEU A 61 10.00 -2.81 3.26
CA LEU A 61 10.31 -4.12 2.69
C LEU A 61 10.24 -5.24 3.74
N ASP A 62 10.67 -4.95 4.96
CA ASP A 62 10.57 -5.91 6.08
C ASP A 62 9.12 -6.08 6.49
N LEU A 63 8.36 -4.98 6.55
CA LEU A 63 6.93 -5.03 6.86
C LEU A 63 6.17 -5.83 5.79
N LEU A 64 6.54 -5.69 4.52
CA LEU A 64 5.94 -6.47 3.45
C LEU A 64 6.12 -7.97 3.69
N GLN A 65 7.31 -8.39 4.14
CA GLN A 65 7.54 -9.80 4.43
C GLN A 65 6.64 -10.29 5.56
N GLU A 66 6.46 -9.48 6.61
CA GLU A 66 5.55 -9.82 7.71
C GLU A 66 4.10 -9.91 7.22
N ILE A 67 3.67 -8.97 6.39
CA ILE A 67 2.32 -8.97 5.83
C ILE A 67 2.09 -10.25 5.01
N ARG A 68 3.07 -10.66 4.19
CA ARG A 68 2.95 -11.85 3.36
C ARG A 68 2.84 -13.15 4.17
N ARG A 69 3.44 -13.21 5.35
CA ARG A 69 3.30 -14.39 6.23
C ARG A 69 1.87 -14.56 6.77
N GLU A 70 1.22 -13.44 7.08
CA GLU A 70 -0.13 -13.44 7.68
C GLU A 70 -1.23 -13.30 6.62
N PHE A 71 -0.98 -12.53 5.56
CA PHE A 71 -1.96 -12.13 4.56
C PHE A 71 -1.34 -12.25 3.18
N TYR A 72 -0.99 -13.47 2.75
CA TYR A 72 -0.21 -13.63 1.54
C TYR A 72 -0.96 -13.19 0.27
N ASP A 73 -2.29 -13.13 0.29
CA ASP A 73 -3.12 -12.71 -0.83
C ASP A 73 -3.46 -11.22 -0.83
N LEU A 74 -3.16 -10.50 0.25
CA LEU A 74 -3.54 -9.10 0.36
C LEU A 74 -2.73 -8.25 -0.62
N PRO A 75 -3.38 -7.48 -1.52
CA PRO A 75 -2.64 -6.61 -2.43
C PRO A 75 -1.83 -5.55 -1.68
N VAL A 76 -0.55 -5.45 -2.00
CA VAL A 76 0.34 -4.42 -1.45
C VAL A 76 1.06 -3.73 -2.59
N ILE A 77 0.96 -2.40 -2.60
CA ILE A 77 1.71 -1.54 -3.51
C ILE A 77 2.79 -0.84 -2.69
N LEU A 78 4.05 -1.05 -3.08
CA LEU A 78 5.15 -0.31 -2.47
C LEU A 78 5.24 1.06 -3.12
N CYS A 79 5.46 2.08 -2.29
CA CYS A 79 5.57 3.45 -2.75
C CYS A 79 6.82 4.08 -2.13
N SER A 80 7.71 4.61 -2.94
CA SER A 80 8.97 5.16 -2.46
C SER A 80 9.39 6.36 -3.30
N ALA A 81 10.15 7.28 -2.69
CA ALA A 81 10.79 8.38 -3.40
C ALA A 81 11.89 7.89 -4.36
N TYR A 82 12.33 6.64 -4.22
CA TYR A 82 13.48 6.10 -4.95
C TYR A 82 13.09 4.89 -5.80
N SER A 83 13.53 4.87 -7.05
CA SER A 83 13.30 3.73 -7.94
C SER A 83 14.22 2.54 -7.63
N SER A 84 15.32 2.76 -6.91
CA SER A 84 16.32 1.73 -6.65
C SER A 84 15.78 0.51 -5.88
N TYR A 85 14.76 0.68 -5.07
CA TYR A 85 14.15 -0.43 -4.33
C TYR A 85 13.34 -1.38 -5.19
N LYS A 86 12.99 -0.96 -6.40
CA LYS A 86 12.21 -1.78 -7.32
C LYS A 86 12.90 -3.09 -7.65
N ASP A 87 14.22 -3.08 -7.70
CA ASP A 87 15.03 -4.25 -8.09
C ASP A 87 15.45 -5.10 -6.90
N GLU A 88 15.09 -4.74 -5.68
CA GLU A 88 15.39 -5.57 -4.52
C GLU A 88 14.51 -6.83 -4.50
N GLY A 89 15.11 -7.97 -4.11
CA GLY A 89 14.40 -9.23 -4.06
C GLY A 89 13.14 -9.22 -3.19
N LYS A 90 13.16 -8.45 -2.08
CA LYS A 90 12.01 -8.34 -1.18
C LYS A 90 10.81 -7.64 -1.84
N SER A 91 11.06 -6.79 -2.84
CA SER A 91 9.98 -6.10 -3.56
C SER A 91 9.15 -7.03 -4.45
N ILE A 92 9.68 -8.20 -4.79
CA ILE A 92 9.01 -9.18 -5.66
C ILE A 92 7.65 -9.62 -5.08
N SER A 93 7.52 -9.65 -3.76
CA SER A 93 6.26 -10.06 -3.13
C SER A 93 5.19 -8.97 -3.12
N ALA A 94 5.51 -7.76 -3.58
CA ALA A 94 4.51 -6.71 -3.75
C ALA A 94 3.76 -6.88 -5.08
N ASN A 95 2.51 -6.43 -5.12
CA ASN A 95 1.71 -6.46 -6.34
C ASN A 95 2.15 -5.39 -7.35
N ALA A 96 2.68 -4.27 -6.85
CA ALA A 96 3.17 -3.21 -7.70
C ALA A 96 4.16 -2.33 -6.95
N TYR A 97 4.89 -1.53 -7.68
CA TYR A 97 5.84 -0.56 -7.15
C TYR A 97 5.58 0.79 -7.82
N VAL A 98 5.49 1.84 -7.02
CA VAL A 98 5.25 3.20 -7.52
C VAL A 98 6.32 4.13 -6.94
N VAL A 99 6.92 4.96 -7.79
CA VAL A 99 7.80 6.05 -7.34
C VAL A 99 6.91 7.23 -6.94
N LYS A 100 7.14 7.79 -5.76
CA LYS A 100 6.35 8.94 -5.26
C LYS A 100 6.43 10.12 -6.22
N SER A 101 5.28 10.71 -6.52
CA SER A 101 5.15 11.82 -7.46
C SER A 101 3.95 12.67 -7.07
N SER A 102 3.92 13.92 -7.54
CA SER A 102 2.74 14.76 -7.42
C SER A 102 1.63 14.36 -8.40
N ASP A 103 1.97 13.57 -9.43
CA ASP A 103 1.01 13.02 -10.37
C ASP A 103 0.68 11.59 -9.95
N LEU A 104 -0.55 11.35 -9.51
CA LEU A 104 -0.98 10.05 -9.00
C LEU A 104 -1.63 9.15 -10.06
N THR A 105 -1.50 9.50 -11.34
CA THR A 105 -2.08 8.71 -12.43
C THR A 105 -1.61 7.25 -12.40
N ASP A 106 -0.31 7.04 -12.24
CA ASP A 106 0.26 5.69 -12.17
C ASP A 106 -0.21 4.93 -10.95
N LEU A 107 -0.20 5.59 -9.78
CA LEU A 107 -0.68 4.98 -8.55
C LEU A 107 -2.15 4.56 -8.68
N LYS A 108 -3.00 5.43 -9.18
CA LYS A 108 -4.43 5.14 -9.36
C LYS A 108 -4.67 3.95 -10.30
N LYS A 109 -3.90 3.85 -11.38
CA LYS A 109 -3.97 2.72 -12.30
C LYS A 109 -3.58 1.42 -11.62
N LYS A 110 -2.50 1.44 -10.84
CA LYS A 110 -2.01 0.25 -10.16
C LYS A 110 -2.93 -0.20 -9.04
N VAL A 111 -3.54 0.75 -8.32
CA VAL A 111 -4.56 0.45 -7.30
C VAL A 111 -5.72 -0.28 -7.97
N LYS A 112 -6.27 0.27 -9.03
CA LYS A 112 -7.40 -0.32 -9.73
C LYS A 112 -7.07 -1.72 -10.24
N ARG A 113 -5.92 -1.87 -10.88
CA ARG A 113 -5.47 -3.17 -11.41
C ARG A 113 -5.31 -4.20 -10.30
N SER A 114 -4.65 -3.82 -9.21
CA SER A 114 -4.39 -4.74 -8.10
C SER A 114 -5.69 -5.21 -7.44
N LEU A 115 -6.66 -4.34 -7.31
CA LEU A 115 -7.98 -4.69 -6.77
C LEU A 115 -8.74 -5.62 -7.73
N GLU A 116 -8.70 -5.36 -9.02
CA GLU A 116 -9.37 -6.19 -10.03
C GLU A 116 -8.76 -7.59 -10.12
N GLU A 117 -7.44 -7.69 -10.08
CA GLU A 117 -6.73 -8.98 -10.15
C GLU A 117 -7.01 -9.86 -8.94
N ASN A 118 -7.37 -9.25 -7.81
CA ASN A 118 -7.62 -9.97 -6.56
C ASN A 118 -9.10 -10.28 -6.33
N ILE A 119 -9.97 -10.01 -7.30
CA ILE A 119 -11.38 -10.37 -7.22
C ILE A 119 -11.51 -11.87 -7.55
N PRO A 120 -12.18 -12.66 -6.67
CA PRO A 120 -12.41 -14.07 -6.98
C PRO A 120 -13.17 -14.21 -8.29
N ALA A 121 -12.77 -15.21 -9.10
CA ALA A 121 -13.48 -15.46 -10.35
C ALA A 121 -14.96 -15.79 -10.06
N PRO A 122 -15.89 -15.30 -10.86
CA PRO A 122 -17.30 -15.66 -10.70
C PRO A 122 -17.49 -17.17 -10.92
N GLU A 123 -18.24 -17.77 -10.04
CA GLU A 123 -18.57 -19.17 -10.13
C GLU A 123 -19.63 -19.43 -11.19
#